data_a3d07ac74f15bfa6266ddb771a8d4d5a
#
_entry.id   a3d07ac74f15bfa6266ddb771a8d4d5a
#
_cell.length_a   1.000
_cell.length_b   1.000
_cell.length_c   1.000
_cell.angle_alpha   90.00
_cell.angle_beta   90.00
_cell.angle_gamma   90.00
#
_symmetry.space_group_name_H-M   'P 1'
#
loop_
_entity.id
_entity.type
_entity.pdbx_description
1 polymer ?
#
loop_
_entity_poly.entity_id
_entity_poly.type
_entity_poly.pdbx_seq_one_letter_code
_entity_poly.pdbx_strand_id
1 'polypeptide(L)'
;PSYGYRLSTSYTQMFEIGGQGKGNAELIWAIPVNTEAVSWNDWHMFVLPTDFADHGMTSGYECVNSTWYFYDSFEVNDVRKTYLVTSYKAQDGSIINRENPGLHLELGPIPLKYGYDINVTGNGGKSNIDPIIYRLADVYLTLAEALYLKPASSETDKEEAISYINTIRNRANLDEINSKDITTEE
;
A
#
# COMPACT_ATOMS: atom_id res chain seq x y z
N PRO A 1 17.49 7.73 21.71
CA PRO A 1 16.48 7.00 22.45
C PRO A 1 15.56 6.29 21.46
N SER A 2 15.50 4.95 21.53
CA SER A 2 14.55 4.20 20.73
C SER A 2 13.17 4.32 21.41
N TYR A 3 12.27 5.03 20.80
CA TYR A 3 10.87 5.12 21.24
C TYR A 3 10.08 3.82 21.05
N GLY A 4 10.77 2.69 20.80
CA GLY A 4 10.15 1.39 20.59
C GLY A 4 9.60 1.16 19.17
N TYR A 5 9.71 2.13 18.28
CA TYR A 5 9.30 1.95 16.89
C TYR A 5 10.25 1.01 16.15
N ARG A 6 9.68 0.14 15.36
CA ARG A 6 10.40 -0.76 14.43
C ARG A 6 9.55 -1.08 13.21
N LEU A 7 10.19 -1.33 12.08
CA LEU A 7 9.47 -1.77 10.89
C LEU A 7 8.81 -3.13 11.13
N SER A 8 7.60 -3.29 10.65
CA SER A 8 6.92 -4.57 10.59
C SER A 8 7.68 -5.50 9.64
N THR A 9 7.81 -6.77 10.01
CA THR A 9 8.46 -7.79 9.17
C THR A 9 7.61 -8.16 7.96
N SER A 10 6.29 -8.06 8.09
CA SER A 10 5.36 -8.27 6.99
C SER A 10 4.82 -6.92 6.50
N TYR A 11 4.98 -6.68 5.19
CA TYR A 11 4.42 -5.48 4.57
C TYR A 11 2.89 -5.51 4.57
N THR A 12 2.28 -6.69 4.42
CA THR A 12 0.83 -6.86 4.32
C THR A 12 0.14 -6.64 5.66
N GLN A 13 0.75 -7.07 6.75
CA GLN A 13 0.15 -7.04 8.09
C GLN A 13 -0.40 -5.68 8.51
N MET A 14 0.19 -4.59 8.04
CA MET A 14 -0.27 -3.24 8.41
C MET A 14 -1.63 -2.86 7.81
N PHE A 15 -2.03 -3.52 6.73
CA PHE A 15 -3.22 -3.17 5.96
C PHE A 15 -4.33 -4.23 6.07
N GLU A 16 -4.16 -5.17 6.98
CA GLU A 16 -5.09 -6.26 7.25
C GLU A 16 -5.77 -6.09 8.63
N ILE A 17 -6.92 -6.69 8.78
CA ILE A 17 -7.63 -6.73 10.06
C ILE A 17 -6.76 -7.42 11.11
N GLY A 18 -6.64 -6.80 12.28
CA GLY A 18 -5.86 -7.34 13.40
C GLY A 18 -4.34 -7.09 13.29
N GLY A 19 -3.84 -6.65 12.16
CA GLY A 19 -2.43 -6.23 12.00
C GLY A 19 -2.18 -4.78 12.40
N GLN A 20 -3.25 -4.06 12.66
CA GLN A 20 -3.28 -2.64 12.99
C GLN A 20 -3.57 -2.43 14.48
N GLY A 21 -3.43 -1.21 14.92
CA GLY A 21 -3.81 -0.81 16.25
C GLY A 21 -2.66 -0.74 17.25
N LYS A 22 -3.02 -0.62 18.52
CA LYS A 22 -2.12 -0.41 19.66
C LYS A 22 -1.18 -1.61 19.85
N GLY A 23 -0.10 -1.68 19.20
CA GLY A 23 0.87 -2.79 19.29
C GLY A 23 1.64 -3.00 18.01
N ASN A 24 1.20 -2.41 16.92
CA ASN A 24 2.01 -2.36 15.72
C ASN A 24 3.08 -1.28 15.87
N ALA A 25 4.31 -1.72 16.10
CA ALA A 25 5.43 -0.81 16.38
C ALA A 25 5.87 0.03 15.16
N GLU A 26 5.32 -0.18 13.98
CA GLU A 26 5.58 0.66 12.82
C GLU A 26 4.61 1.84 12.73
N LEU A 27 3.41 1.73 13.28
CA LEU A 27 2.39 2.77 13.18
C LEU A 27 2.69 3.92 14.14
N ILE A 28 2.81 5.13 13.60
CA ILE A 28 2.98 6.36 14.36
C ILE A 28 1.63 7.02 14.58
N TRP A 29 0.81 7.10 13.53
CA TRP A 29 -0.52 7.64 13.59
C TRP A 29 -1.44 6.96 12.59
N ALA A 30 -2.57 6.46 13.09
CA ALA A 30 -3.67 5.94 12.30
C ALA A 30 -4.98 6.53 12.83
N ILE A 31 -6.01 6.56 12.01
CA ILE A 31 -7.35 6.97 12.42
C ILE A 31 -8.08 5.71 12.91
N PRO A 32 -8.36 5.57 14.20
CA PRO A 32 -9.05 4.39 14.69
C PRO A 32 -10.48 4.34 14.17
N VAL A 33 -10.87 3.20 13.63
CA VAL A 33 -12.23 2.95 13.17
C VAL A 33 -12.86 1.81 13.95
N ASN A 34 -14.17 1.87 14.13
CA ASN A 34 -14.96 0.83 14.76
C ASN A 34 -16.37 0.83 14.16
N THR A 35 -16.68 -0.19 13.38
CA THR A 35 -17.98 -0.31 12.70
C THR A 35 -19.16 -0.43 13.66
N GLU A 36 -18.95 -0.89 14.89
CA GLU A 36 -19.97 -0.94 15.94
C GLU A 36 -20.29 0.45 16.52
N ALA A 37 -19.29 1.36 16.50
CA ALA A 37 -19.38 2.68 17.12
C ALA A 37 -19.69 3.83 16.14
N VAL A 38 -19.95 3.60 14.87
CA VAL A 38 -20.25 4.65 13.85
C VAL A 38 -19.05 5.17 13.06
N SER A 39 -17.87 4.61 13.21
CA SER A 39 -16.71 4.96 12.40
C SER A 39 -16.25 3.74 11.59
N TRP A 40 -15.92 3.92 10.32
CA TRP A 40 -15.48 2.83 9.46
C TRP A 40 -14.57 3.33 8.34
N ASN A 41 -13.83 2.40 7.76
CA ASN A 41 -13.09 2.62 6.52
C ASN A 41 -13.89 1.99 5.37
N ASP A 42 -14.16 2.77 4.35
CA ASP A 42 -14.86 2.35 3.13
C ASP A 42 -13.98 2.46 1.87
N TRP A 43 -12.66 2.53 2.04
CA TRP A 43 -11.70 2.65 0.94
C TRP A 43 -11.96 1.61 -0.17
N HIS A 44 -12.19 0.36 0.19
CA HIS A 44 -12.47 -0.69 -0.76
C HIS A 44 -13.70 -0.38 -1.64
N MET A 45 -14.71 0.30 -1.10
CA MET A 45 -15.89 0.72 -1.89
C MET A 45 -15.54 1.77 -2.95
N PHE A 46 -14.56 2.65 -2.67
CA PHE A 46 -14.14 3.67 -3.62
C PHE A 46 -13.26 3.11 -4.75
N VAL A 47 -12.61 1.99 -4.55
CA VAL A 47 -11.67 1.43 -5.53
C VAL A 47 -12.23 0.23 -6.30
N LEU A 48 -13.16 -0.53 -5.72
CA LEU A 48 -13.70 -1.71 -6.37
C LEU A 48 -14.68 -1.34 -7.49
N PRO A 49 -14.64 -2.08 -8.62
CA PRO A 49 -15.60 -1.97 -9.71
C PRO A 49 -17.04 -2.27 -9.27
N THR A 50 -17.98 -1.73 -10.02
CA THR A 50 -19.41 -1.92 -9.78
C THR A 50 -19.89 -3.36 -10.02
N ASP A 51 -19.15 -4.11 -10.81
CA ASP A 51 -19.41 -5.52 -11.16
C ASP A 51 -18.52 -6.52 -10.42
N PHE A 52 -17.68 -6.06 -9.49
CA PHE A 52 -16.77 -6.92 -8.75
C PHE A 52 -17.51 -7.99 -7.95
N ALA A 53 -17.09 -9.25 -8.09
CA ALA A 53 -17.74 -10.39 -7.45
C ALA A 53 -16.77 -11.36 -6.75
N ASP A 54 -15.51 -10.98 -6.59
CA ASP A 54 -14.54 -11.79 -5.87
C ASP A 54 -14.64 -11.59 -4.36
N HIS A 55 -14.21 -12.61 -3.62
CA HIS A 55 -14.05 -12.54 -2.16
C HIS A 55 -15.34 -12.24 -1.36
N GLY A 56 -16.50 -12.51 -1.93
CA GLY A 56 -17.78 -12.28 -1.25
C GLY A 56 -18.22 -10.82 -1.16
N MET A 57 -17.54 -9.94 -1.88
CA MET A 57 -17.94 -8.54 -2.00
C MET A 57 -18.91 -8.33 -3.15
N THR A 58 -19.79 -7.36 -2.98
CA THR A 58 -20.91 -7.19 -3.91
C THR A 58 -20.70 -6.12 -4.97
N SER A 59 -20.03 -5.04 -4.71
CA SER A 59 -19.71 -3.99 -5.69
C SER A 59 -19.10 -2.78 -4.99
N GLY A 60 -18.35 -1.97 -5.73
CA GLY A 60 -17.86 -0.68 -5.29
C GLY A 60 -18.41 0.47 -6.12
N TYR A 61 -17.80 1.64 -5.96
CA TYR A 61 -18.17 2.87 -6.66
C TYR A 61 -17.19 3.23 -7.77
N GLU A 62 -16.03 2.54 -7.84
CA GLU A 62 -14.99 2.75 -8.86
C GLU A 62 -14.57 4.23 -9.03
N CYS A 63 -14.33 4.91 -7.92
CA CYS A 63 -13.97 6.32 -7.95
C CYS A 63 -12.48 6.57 -8.16
N VAL A 64 -11.62 5.56 -7.89
CA VAL A 64 -10.16 5.68 -7.90
C VAL A 64 -9.53 4.45 -8.53
N ASN A 65 -8.79 4.65 -9.61
CA ASN A 65 -7.98 3.62 -10.26
C ASN A 65 -6.50 4.04 -10.23
N SER A 66 -5.61 3.06 -10.27
CA SER A 66 -4.21 3.31 -10.60
C SER A 66 -4.02 3.25 -12.13
N THR A 67 -2.79 3.43 -12.62
CA THR A 67 -2.48 3.28 -14.05
C THR A 67 -1.62 2.05 -14.29
N TRP A 68 -1.70 1.47 -15.49
CA TRP A 68 -0.78 0.40 -15.90
C TRP A 68 0.66 0.86 -15.91
N TYR A 69 0.92 2.13 -16.25
CA TYR A 69 2.26 2.72 -16.16
C TYR A 69 2.81 2.65 -14.73
N PHE A 70 2.00 3.01 -13.74
CA PHE A 70 2.39 2.90 -12.33
C PHE A 70 2.65 1.44 -11.94
N TYR A 71 1.79 0.52 -12.33
CA TYR A 71 1.98 -0.91 -12.06
C TYR A 71 3.27 -1.46 -12.70
N ASP A 72 3.56 -1.07 -13.93
CA ASP A 72 4.72 -1.53 -14.69
C ASP A 72 6.03 -0.91 -14.15
N SER A 73 5.97 0.19 -13.40
CA SER A 73 7.14 0.81 -12.74
C SER A 73 7.66 0.01 -11.54
N PHE A 74 6.85 -0.89 -11.01
CA PHE A 74 7.32 -1.79 -9.93
C PHE A 74 8.19 -2.91 -10.49
N GLU A 75 9.26 -3.25 -9.79
CA GLU A 75 10.07 -4.43 -10.10
C GLU A 75 9.24 -5.73 -9.99
N VAL A 76 9.65 -6.78 -10.72
CA VAL A 76 8.86 -8.03 -10.82
C VAL A 76 8.59 -8.67 -9.47
N ASN A 77 9.58 -8.64 -8.58
CA ASN A 77 9.51 -9.29 -7.27
C ASN A 77 8.97 -8.39 -6.16
N ASP A 78 8.53 -7.17 -6.48
CA ASP A 78 8.03 -6.22 -5.50
C ASP A 78 6.72 -6.72 -4.87
N VAL A 79 6.77 -7.07 -3.59
CA VAL A 79 5.58 -7.56 -2.88
C VAL A 79 4.44 -6.54 -2.81
N ARG A 80 4.73 -5.24 -3.01
CA ARG A 80 3.72 -4.17 -3.02
C ARG A 80 2.79 -4.27 -4.22
N LYS A 81 3.21 -4.94 -5.30
CA LYS A 81 2.33 -5.22 -6.46
C LYS A 81 1.10 -6.03 -6.09
N THR A 82 1.15 -6.82 -5.01
CA THR A 82 0.01 -7.62 -4.54
C THR A 82 -1.19 -6.76 -4.11
N TYR A 83 -0.97 -5.48 -3.85
CA TYR A 83 -2.05 -4.52 -3.55
C TYR A 83 -2.71 -3.89 -4.78
N LEU A 84 -2.22 -4.25 -5.96
CA LEU A 84 -2.75 -3.80 -7.24
C LEU A 84 -3.43 -4.99 -7.90
N VAL A 85 -4.76 -5.06 -7.81
CA VAL A 85 -5.54 -6.17 -8.36
C VAL A 85 -5.59 -6.03 -9.87
N THR A 86 -4.96 -6.97 -10.57
CA THR A 86 -4.83 -7.00 -12.04
C THR A 86 -5.83 -7.92 -12.72
N SER A 87 -6.58 -8.69 -11.94
CA SER A 87 -7.63 -9.58 -12.45
C SER A 87 -8.67 -9.83 -11.36
N TYR A 88 -9.93 -9.89 -11.75
CA TYR A 88 -11.03 -10.26 -10.87
C TYR A 88 -12.15 -10.97 -11.64
N LYS A 89 -13.05 -11.62 -10.91
CA LYS A 89 -14.27 -12.20 -11.45
C LYS A 89 -15.40 -11.18 -11.35
N ALA A 90 -16.07 -10.90 -12.47
CA ALA A 90 -17.25 -10.04 -12.51
C ALA A 90 -18.52 -10.79 -12.09
N GLN A 91 -19.59 -10.04 -11.81
CA GLN A 91 -20.89 -10.62 -11.38
C GLN A 91 -21.54 -11.54 -12.43
N ASP A 92 -21.29 -11.32 -13.70
CA ASP A 92 -21.73 -12.18 -14.78
C ASP A 92 -20.90 -13.46 -14.95
N GLY A 93 -19.84 -13.61 -14.13
CA GLY A 93 -18.92 -14.73 -14.14
C GLY A 93 -17.72 -14.56 -15.08
N SER A 94 -17.65 -13.50 -15.85
CA SER A 94 -16.49 -13.22 -16.73
C SER A 94 -15.24 -12.91 -15.88
N ILE A 95 -14.06 -13.17 -16.47
CA ILE A 95 -12.78 -12.77 -15.88
C ILE A 95 -12.31 -11.50 -16.56
N ILE A 96 -12.21 -10.46 -15.77
CA ILE A 96 -11.68 -9.16 -16.17
C ILE A 96 -10.20 -9.13 -15.81
N ASN A 97 -9.35 -8.77 -16.77
CA ASN A 97 -7.90 -8.68 -16.60
C ASN A 97 -7.31 -7.71 -17.63
N ARG A 98 -5.98 -7.59 -17.71
CA ARG A 98 -5.31 -6.65 -18.61
C ARG A 98 -5.59 -6.93 -20.10
N GLU A 99 -5.73 -8.19 -20.48
CA GLU A 99 -6.02 -8.62 -21.88
C GLU A 99 -7.49 -8.44 -22.24
N ASN A 100 -8.36 -8.52 -21.23
CA ASN A 100 -9.80 -8.31 -21.34
C ASN A 100 -10.26 -7.36 -20.24
N PRO A 101 -9.94 -6.06 -20.33
CA PRO A 101 -10.07 -5.12 -19.22
C PRO A 101 -11.51 -4.70 -18.90
N GLY A 102 -12.47 -5.00 -19.81
CA GLY A 102 -13.81 -4.43 -19.69
C GLY A 102 -13.75 -2.91 -19.67
N LEU A 103 -14.61 -2.29 -18.87
CA LEU A 103 -14.56 -0.84 -18.61
C LEU A 103 -13.66 -0.50 -17.41
N HIS A 104 -13.40 -1.47 -16.55
CA HIS A 104 -12.88 -1.20 -15.20
C HIS A 104 -11.36 -1.29 -15.09
N LEU A 105 -10.69 -2.14 -15.87
CA LEU A 105 -9.23 -2.24 -15.89
C LEU A 105 -8.58 -1.56 -17.11
N GLU A 106 -9.34 -0.83 -17.92
CA GLU A 106 -8.80 -0.13 -19.09
C GLU A 106 -7.68 0.84 -18.69
N LEU A 107 -7.88 1.62 -17.64
CA LEU A 107 -6.90 2.60 -17.15
C LEU A 107 -5.76 1.94 -16.36
N GLY A 108 -6.04 0.87 -15.62
CA GLY A 108 -5.07 0.20 -14.79
C GLY A 108 -5.66 -0.66 -13.69
N PRO A 109 -4.81 -1.27 -12.85
CA PRO A 109 -5.24 -2.16 -11.77
C PRO A 109 -5.92 -1.42 -10.63
N ILE A 110 -6.71 -2.16 -9.86
CA ILE A 110 -7.46 -1.65 -8.70
C ILE A 110 -6.50 -1.50 -7.50
N PRO A 111 -6.37 -0.30 -6.89
CA PRO A 111 -5.47 -0.08 -5.76
C PRO A 111 -6.08 -0.53 -4.42
N LEU A 112 -6.14 -1.84 -4.20
CA LEU A 112 -6.75 -2.46 -3.01
C LEU A 112 -5.74 -2.62 -1.85
N LYS A 113 -5.05 -1.54 -1.48
CA LYS A 113 -4.04 -1.55 -0.41
C LYS A 113 -4.65 -1.82 0.96
N TYR A 114 -5.74 -1.17 1.28
CA TYR A 114 -6.54 -1.54 2.43
C TYR A 114 -7.51 -2.62 1.96
N GLY A 115 -7.31 -3.84 2.42
CA GLY A 115 -8.19 -4.95 2.13
C GLY A 115 -9.64 -4.65 2.55
N TYR A 116 -10.45 -5.64 2.54
CA TYR A 116 -11.82 -5.54 3.04
C TYR A 116 -12.00 -6.50 4.23
N ASP A 117 -12.90 -6.13 5.11
CA ASP A 117 -13.27 -6.97 6.23
C ASP A 117 -14.42 -7.88 5.83
N ILE A 118 -14.10 -9.14 5.52
CA ILE A 118 -15.10 -10.14 5.14
C ILE A 118 -16.17 -10.35 6.23
N ASN A 119 -15.85 -10.06 7.49
CA ASN A 119 -16.80 -10.20 8.59
C ASN A 119 -17.83 -9.07 8.65
N VAL A 120 -17.60 -8.01 7.89
CA VAL A 120 -18.51 -6.84 7.82
C VAL A 120 -19.30 -6.84 6.51
N THR A 121 -19.16 -7.88 5.68
CA THR A 121 -19.96 -8.07 4.47
C THR A 121 -21.45 -8.02 4.77
N GLY A 122 -22.17 -7.19 4.05
CA GLY A 122 -23.59 -6.90 4.35
C GLY A 122 -23.87 -5.60 5.08
N ASN A 123 -22.85 -4.95 5.67
CA ASN A 123 -22.97 -3.66 6.36
C ASN A 123 -22.66 -2.46 5.46
N GLY A 124 -22.95 -2.54 4.16
CA GLY A 124 -22.78 -1.42 3.25
C GLY A 124 -21.33 -1.01 2.98
N GLY A 125 -20.42 -2.00 2.96
CA GLY A 125 -19.01 -1.74 2.58
C GLY A 125 -18.13 -1.17 3.68
N LYS A 126 -18.48 -1.32 4.93
CA LYS A 126 -17.71 -0.85 6.08
C LYS A 126 -16.59 -1.83 6.42
N SER A 127 -15.43 -1.31 6.84
CA SER A 127 -14.30 -2.11 7.29
C SER A 127 -13.74 -1.56 8.60
N ASN A 128 -13.23 -2.45 9.45
CA ASN A 128 -12.53 -2.11 10.69
C ASN A 128 -11.03 -1.88 10.48
N ILE A 129 -10.58 -1.66 9.25
CA ILE A 129 -9.17 -1.40 8.95
C ILE A 129 -8.86 0.08 9.14
N ASP A 130 -8.00 0.40 10.12
CA ASP A 130 -7.61 1.79 10.42
C ASP A 130 -6.86 2.45 9.26
N PRO A 131 -7.31 3.59 8.73
CA PRO A 131 -6.52 4.38 7.80
C PRO A 131 -5.21 4.87 8.44
N ILE A 132 -4.09 4.53 7.81
CA ILE A 132 -2.76 4.90 8.29
C ILE A 132 -2.39 6.28 7.76
N ILE A 133 -2.02 7.20 8.64
CA ILE A 133 -1.57 8.55 8.28
C ILE A 133 -0.05 8.62 8.27
N TYR A 134 0.63 8.15 9.35
CA TYR A 134 2.09 8.11 9.44
C TYR A 134 2.58 6.79 9.99
N ARG A 135 3.67 6.30 9.42
CA ARG A 135 4.36 5.09 9.82
C ARG A 135 5.89 5.27 9.72
N LEU A 136 6.63 4.42 10.40
CA LEU A 136 8.09 4.51 10.47
C LEU A 136 8.79 4.47 9.10
N ALA A 137 8.22 3.75 8.12
CA ALA A 137 8.75 3.73 6.76
C ALA A 137 8.78 5.12 6.12
N ASP A 138 7.77 5.96 6.38
CA ASP A 138 7.73 7.33 5.87
C ASP A 138 8.83 8.19 6.51
N VAL A 139 9.09 7.97 7.81
CA VAL A 139 10.20 8.63 8.52
C VAL A 139 11.56 8.23 7.94
N TYR A 140 11.75 6.94 7.63
CA TYR A 140 13.01 6.47 7.03
C TYR A 140 13.24 7.10 5.66
N LEU A 141 12.23 7.15 4.81
CA LEU A 141 12.36 7.74 3.48
C LEU A 141 12.58 9.26 3.55
N THR A 142 11.88 9.96 4.44
CA THR A 142 12.10 11.40 4.67
C THR A 142 13.50 11.69 5.21
N LEU A 143 14.01 10.85 6.11
CA LEU A 143 15.36 10.99 6.64
C LEU A 143 16.41 10.71 5.56
N ALA A 144 16.20 9.70 4.73
CA ALA A 144 17.07 9.38 3.61
C ALA A 144 17.15 10.56 2.63
N GLU A 145 16.00 11.12 2.25
CA GLU A 145 15.94 12.30 1.39
C GLU A 145 16.67 13.50 2.02
N ALA A 146 16.42 13.79 3.29
CA ALA A 146 17.04 14.90 3.99
C ALA A 146 18.58 14.76 4.09
N LEU A 147 19.09 13.55 4.36
CA LEU A 147 20.53 13.27 4.40
C LEU A 147 21.18 13.39 3.00
N TYR A 148 20.53 12.89 1.99
CA TYR A 148 21.06 12.86 0.63
C TYR A 148 21.08 14.25 0.00
N LEU A 149 20.04 15.07 0.19
CA LEU A 149 19.84 16.35 -0.47
C LEU A 149 20.32 17.56 0.38
N LYS A 150 20.75 17.38 1.62
CA LYS A 150 21.22 18.51 2.43
C LYS A 150 22.44 19.20 1.79
N PRO A 151 22.59 20.53 1.91
CA PRO A 151 23.79 21.22 1.44
C PRO A 151 25.07 20.60 2.05
N ALA A 152 26.06 20.34 1.21
CA ALA A 152 27.31 19.70 1.61
C ALA A 152 27.14 18.31 2.24
N SER A 153 26.19 17.52 1.72
CA SER A 153 26.04 16.12 2.10
C SER A 153 27.35 15.36 1.87
N SER A 154 27.87 14.74 2.94
CA SER A 154 29.09 13.91 2.87
C SER A 154 28.78 12.54 2.25
N GLU A 155 29.82 11.82 1.84
CA GLU A 155 29.63 10.42 1.38
C GLU A 155 29.05 9.55 2.50
N THR A 156 29.44 9.77 3.77
CA THR A 156 28.84 9.06 4.91
C THR A 156 27.34 9.34 5.04
N ASP A 157 26.91 10.58 4.83
CA ASP A 157 25.48 10.93 4.87
C ASP A 157 24.69 10.22 3.76
N LYS A 158 25.30 10.14 2.57
CA LYS A 158 24.69 9.44 1.44
C LYS A 158 24.62 7.92 1.65
N GLU A 159 25.67 7.32 2.21
CA GLU A 159 25.67 5.91 2.58
C GLU A 159 24.61 5.61 3.65
N GLU A 160 24.46 6.48 4.66
CA GLU A 160 23.39 6.35 5.65
C GLU A 160 22.00 6.48 5.02
N ALA A 161 21.79 7.45 4.13
CA ALA A 161 20.54 7.61 3.38
C ALA A 161 20.18 6.35 2.60
N ILE A 162 21.14 5.77 1.88
CA ILE A 162 20.97 4.54 1.12
C ILE A 162 20.63 3.36 2.04
N SER A 163 21.22 3.28 3.23
CA SER A 163 20.90 2.22 4.18
C SER A 163 19.44 2.24 4.63
N TYR A 164 18.85 3.42 4.81
CA TYR A 164 17.41 3.56 5.09
C TYR A 164 16.55 3.12 3.91
N ILE A 165 16.93 3.51 2.68
CA ILE A 165 16.23 3.07 1.46
C ILE A 165 16.30 1.55 1.34
N ASN A 166 17.48 0.95 1.49
CA ASN A 166 17.68 -0.49 1.38
C ASN A 166 16.89 -1.27 2.44
N THR A 167 16.76 -0.74 3.64
CA THR A 167 15.89 -1.32 4.66
C THR A 167 14.43 -1.44 4.19
N ILE A 168 13.93 -0.44 3.48
CA ILE A 168 12.57 -0.48 2.91
C ILE A 168 12.51 -1.39 1.67
N ARG A 169 13.55 -1.38 0.81
CA ARG A 169 13.64 -2.23 -0.38
C ARG A 169 13.68 -3.71 0.01
N ASN A 170 14.52 -4.09 0.96
CA ASN A 170 14.62 -5.48 1.45
C ASN A 170 13.27 -6.00 1.96
N ARG A 171 12.52 -5.18 2.70
CA ARG A 171 11.18 -5.53 3.13
C ARG A 171 10.19 -5.69 1.96
N ALA A 172 10.39 -4.97 0.87
CA ALA A 172 9.60 -5.10 -0.35
C ALA A 172 10.07 -6.25 -1.26
N ASN A 173 11.04 -7.07 -0.81
CA ASN A 173 11.68 -8.16 -1.56
C ASN A 173 12.41 -7.65 -2.82
N LEU A 174 13.10 -6.54 -2.68
CA LEU A 174 13.90 -5.92 -3.75
C LEU A 174 15.37 -5.94 -3.39
N ASP A 175 16.20 -6.01 -4.42
CA ASP A 175 17.65 -5.91 -4.27
C ASP A 175 18.08 -4.54 -3.73
N GLU A 176 19.19 -4.51 -3.00
CA GLU A 176 19.80 -3.29 -2.52
C GLU A 176 20.34 -2.43 -3.67
N ILE A 177 20.24 -1.13 -3.48
CA ILE A 177 20.87 -0.14 -4.35
C ILE A 177 22.13 0.42 -3.71
N ASN A 178 22.99 1.03 -4.51
CA ASN A 178 24.19 1.75 -4.06
C ASN A 178 24.16 3.21 -4.58
N SER A 179 25.13 4.02 -4.19
CA SER A 179 25.17 5.44 -4.54
C SER A 179 25.23 5.72 -6.05
N LYS A 180 25.67 4.75 -6.84
CA LYS A 180 25.76 4.88 -8.31
C LYS A 180 24.41 4.67 -9.00
N ASP A 181 23.48 4.05 -8.30
CA ASP A 181 22.13 3.76 -8.82
C ASP A 181 21.17 4.94 -8.66
N ILE A 182 21.59 5.95 -7.88
CA ILE A 182 20.78 7.15 -7.64
C ILE A 182 21.21 8.22 -8.64
N THR A 183 20.33 8.48 -9.62
CA THR A 183 20.46 9.63 -10.51
C THR A 183 19.65 10.78 -9.95
N THR A 184 20.31 11.90 -9.60
CA THR A 184 19.62 13.16 -9.37
C THR A 184 19.36 13.78 -10.74
N GLU A 185 18.11 13.84 -11.17
CA GLU A 185 17.74 14.73 -12.28
C GLU A 185 17.93 16.17 -11.79
N GLU A 186 18.73 16.97 -12.53
CA GLU A 186 18.93 18.39 -12.27
C GLU A 186 17.67 19.21 -12.62
#